data_96dd23b96d7d7f2bbcce7c93269b9b63
#
_entry.id   96dd23b96d7d7f2bbcce7c93269b9b63
#
_cell.length_a   1.000
_cell.length_b   1.000
_cell.length_c   1.000
_cell.angle_alpha   90.00
_cell.angle_beta   90.00
_cell.angle_gamma   90.00
#
_symmetry.space_group_name_H-M   'P 1'
#
loop_
_entity.id
_entity.type
_entity.pdbx_description
1 polymer ?
#
loop_
_entity_poly.entity_id
_entity_poly.type
_entity_poly.pdbx_seq_one_letter_code
_entity_poly.pdbx_strand_id
1 'polypeptide(L)'
;LNSMARPRLTRPFSAARRPRWLTPRRRSTTDRSRLAGAASAEAARKAAHLESPDEEPEFPVPGDVRAAAFFDLDNTVMQGAAIFHLGRGLYKRKFFRKRELARFAWQQAYFRLAGAEHAGHMQDARESALSIVRGHRVDELTAIGEEIYDEYMADRIWPGTRALAQAHLDAGQRVWLVTAAPVETATIIASRLGLTGALGTVAESVDGVYTGRLVGEPLHGPAKAEAVRALAAAEGLDLERCAAYSDSANDIPLLSLVGHPYAINPDSKLRAHARAMGWRRRDYRTGRKAVRVGVPAAAGAGAVAGGAAAALALHRRRR
;
A
#
# COMPACT_ATOMS: atom_id res chain seq x y z
N LEU A 1 44.31 75.56 -1.29
CA LEU A 1 42.85 75.76 -1.21
C LEU A 1 42.19 74.54 -1.66
N ASN A 2 41.52 73.91 -0.72
CA ASN A 2 40.58 72.77 -0.73
C ASN A 2 40.97 71.52 -1.57
N SER A 3 41.68 70.62 -0.88
CA SER A 3 41.80 69.22 -1.18
C SER A 3 40.51 68.49 -0.68
N MET A 4 39.66 67.91 -1.58
CA MET A 4 38.62 67.01 -1.26
C MET A 4 39.16 65.59 -1.28
N ALA A 5 39.31 64.98 -0.11
CA ALA A 5 39.60 63.57 0.08
C ALA A 5 38.43 62.69 -0.30
N ARG A 6 38.63 61.72 -1.22
CA ARG A 6 37.65 60.65 -1.53
C ARG A 6 37.64 59.57 -0.42
N PRO A 7 36.49 59.08 0.04
CA PRO A 7 36.42 58.00 1.01
C PRO A 7 36.80 56.68 0.33
N ARG A 8 37.67 55.90 0.99
CA ARG A 8 38.04 54.51 0.63
C ARG A 8 36.86 53.58 0.80
N LEU A 9 36.46 52.89 -0.27
CA LEU A 9 35.52 51.77 -0.27
C LEU A 9 36.06 50.64 0.62
N THR A 10 35.37 50.33 1.67
CA THR A 10 35.60 49.21 2.55
C THR A 10 35.31 47.90 1.80
N ARG A 11 36.21 46.93 1.90
CA ARG A 11 36.09 45.56 1.34
C ARG A 11 34.86 44.85 1.90
N PRO A 12 34.14 44.01 1.08
CA PRO A 12 33.03 43.25 1.58
C PRO A 12 33.52 42.16 2.55
N PHE A 13 32.80 42.01 3.62
CA PHE A 13 32.95 40.96 4.64
C PHE A 13 33.06 39.57 3.99
N SER A 14 34.17 38.87 4.27
CA SER A 14 34.36 37.45 3.96
C SER A 14 33.18 36.65 4.59
N ALA A 15 32.42 35.97 3.73
CA ALA A 15 31.40 35.05 4.19
C ALA A 15 32.03 33.97 5.08
N ALA A 16 31.80 34.06 6.38
CA ALA A 16 32.25 33.07 7.34
C ALA A 16 31.68 31.69 6.94
N ARG A 17 32.55 30.75 6.60
CA ARG A 17 32.18 29.36 6.33
C ARG A 17 31.46 28.84 7.56
N ARG A 18 30.17 28.46 7.39
CA ARG A 18 29.37 27.78 8.45
C ARG A 18 30.12 26.53 8.90
N PRO A 19 30.27 26.29 10.20
CA PRO A 19 30.97 25.12 10.73
C PRO A 19 30.29 23.83 10.21
N ARG A 20 31.10 22.87 9.77
CA ARG A 20 30.71 21.60 9.14
C ARG A 20 29.79 20.71 10.01
N TRP A 21 29.66 21.00 11.30
CA TRP A 21 28.78 20.29 12.25
C TRP A 21 27.33 20.78 12.25
N LEU A 22 27.00 21.89 11.56
CA LEU A 22 25.64 22.44 11.41
C LEU A 22 24.86 21.92 10.18
N THR A 23 25.48 21.07 9.35
CA THR A 23 24.75 20.39 8.29
C THR A 23 23.99 19.21 8.89
N PRO A 24 22.64 19.14 8.82
CA PRO A 24 21.91 17.98 9.27
C PRO A 24 22.43 16.77 8.49
N ARG A 25 22.99 15.78 9.22
CA ARG A 25 23.41 14.51 8.62
C ARG A 25 22.20 13.97 7.86
N ARG A 26 22.31 13.77 6.54
CA ARG A 26 21.33 13.00 5.80
C ARG A 26 21.24 11.63 6.44
N ARG A 27 20.12 11.32 7.08
CA ARG A 27 19.86 9.99 7.63
C ARG A 27 20.01 8.96 6.51
N SER A 28 20.65 7.83 6.78
CA SER A 28 20.80 6.75 5.80
C SER A 28 19.41 6.23 5.36
N THR A 29 19.34 5.55 4.23
CA THR A 29 18.09 4.90 3.78
C THR A 29 17.59 3.92 4.84
N THR A 30 18.49 3.16 5.46
CA THR A 30 18.20 2.22 6.55
C THR A 30 17.57 2.93 7.76
N ASP A 31 18.08 4.09 8.16
CA ASP A 31 17.51 4.86 9.28
C ASP A 31 16.10 5.37 8.98
N ARG A 32 15.84 5.75 7.73
CA ARG A 32 14.50 6.20 7.29
C ARG A 32 13.51 5.06 7.23
N SER A 33 13.92 3.87 6.75
CA SER A 33 13.08 2.68 6.75
C SER A 33 12.71 2.24 8.16
N ARG A 34 13.66 2.26 9.10
CA ARG A 34 13.41 1.94 10.52
C ARG A 34 12.43 2.93 11.15
N LEU A 35 12.61 4.22 10.89
CA LEU A 35 11.69 5.25 11.40
C LEU A 35 10.28 5.07 10.85
N ALA A 36 10.13 4.83 9.55
CA ALA A 36 8.84 4.55 8.93
C ALA A 36 8.19 3.29 9.50
N GLY A 37 8.97 2.22 9.69
CA GLY A 37 8.51 0.97 10.29
C GLY A 37 8.00 1.15 11.71
N ALA A 38 8.76 1.83 12.56
CA ALA A 38 8.39 2.10 13.94
C ALA A 38 7.12 2.95 14.04
N ALA A 39 7.02 4.03 13.25
CA ALA A 39 5.84 4.89 13.22
C ALA A 39 4.59 4.15 12.73
N SER A 40 4.73 3.29 11.73
CA SER A 40 3.61 2.46 11.24
C SER A 40 3.15 1.46 12.29
N ALA A 41 4.07 0.78 12.97
CA ALA A 41 3.73 -0.17 14.03
C ALA A 41 3.01 0.51 15.20
N GLU A 42 3.48 1.70 15.61
CA GLU A 42 2.84 2.47 16.67
C GLU A 42 1.43 2.92 16.29
N ALA A 43 1.26 3.44 15.06
CA ALA A 43 -0.06 3.85 14.56
C ALA A 43 -1.03 2.67 14.49
N ALA A 44 -0.58 1.50 14.03
CA ALA A 44 -1.38 0.29 13.94
C ALA A 44 -1.86 -0.19 15.32
N ARG A 45 -0.95 -0.23 16.31
CA ARG A 45 -1.30 -0.61 17.70
C ARG A 45 -2.31 0.35 18.33
N LYS A 46 -2.10 1.65 18.13
CA LYS A 46 -3.02 2.67 18.63
C LYS A 46 -4.43 2.50 18.06
N ALA A 47 -4.54 2.26 16.75
CA ALA A 47 -5.82 2.02 16.09
C ALA A 47 -6.50 0.72 16.61
N ALA A 48 -5.76 -0.39 16.70
CA ALA A 48 -6.28 -1.67 17.19
C ALA A 48 -6.80 -1.59 18.63
N HIS A 49 -6.12 -0.85 19.52
CA HIS A 49 -6.57 -0.67 20.91
C HIS A 49 -7.77 0.26 21.05
N LEU A 50 -8.00 1.17 20.10
CA LEU A 50 -9.19 2.05 20.12
C LEU A 50 -10.46 1.31 19.63
N GLU A 51 -10.30 0.26 18.83
CA GLU A 51 -11.40 -0.51 18.25
C GLU A 51 -11.78 -1.76 19.07
N SER A 52 -10.98 -2.11 20.07
CA SER A 52 -11.29 -3.24 20.98
C SER A 52 -12.13 -2.74 22.15
N PRO A 53 -13.44 -3.02 22.21
CA PRO A 53 -14.16 -2.96 23.47
C PRO A 53 -13.56 -4.01 24.41
N ASP A 54 -13.52 -3.71 25.71
CA ASP A 54 -13.08 -4.63 26.79
C ASP A 54 -14.07 -5.82 27.00
N GLU A 55 -14.61 -6.38 25.93
CA GLU A 55 -15.37 -7.63 25.99
C GLU A 55 -14.40 -8.80 25.80
N GLU A 56 -14.01 -9.41 26.93
CA GLU A 56 -13.41 -10.74 26.90
C GLU A 56 -14.36 -11.69 26.17
N PRO A 57 -13.90 -12.42 25.15
CA PRO A 57 -14.75 -13.39 24.46
C PRO A 57 -15.25 -14.44 25.45
N GLU A 58 -16.54 -14.67 25.48
CA GLU A 58 -17.26 -15.57 26.39
C GLU A 58 -16.74 -17.04 26.35
N PHE A 59 -15.99 -17.38 25.29
CA PHE A 59 -15.25 -18.61 25.13
C PHE A 59 -13.88 -18.32 24.48
N PRO A 60 -12.75 -18.37 25.22
CA PRO A 60 -11.43 -18.25 24.62
C PRO A 60 -11.16 -19.46 23.72
N VAL A 61 -11.23 -19.26 22.42
CA VAL A 61 -10.67 -20.24 21.47
C VAL A 61 -9.16 -20.25 21.71
N PRO A 62 -8.52 -21.42 21.98
CA PRO A 62 -7.08 -21.47 22.19
C PRO A 62 -6.36 -21.21 20.87
N GLY A 63 -6.24 -19.93 20.54
CA GLY A 63 -5.47 -19.43 19.41
C GLY A 63 -3.99 -19.38 19.75
N ASP A 64 -3.14 -19.48 18.74
CA ASP A 64 -1.73 -19.21 18.92
C ASP A 64 -1.50 -17.70 19.00
N VAL A 65 -1.60 -17.15 20.20
CA VAL A 65 -1.44 -15.71 20.49
C VAL A 65 -0.07 -15.16 20.10
N ARG A 66 0.92 -16.02 19.84
CA ARG A 66 2.26 -15.65 19.38
C ARG A 66 2.39 -15.70 17.86
N ALA A 67 1.41 -16.24 17.15
CA ALA A 67 1.34 -16.25 15.70
C ALA A 67 0.44 -15.10 15.17
N ALA A 68 0.77 -14.57 14.01
CA ALA A 68 -0.02 -13.60 13.29
C ALA A 68 0.08 -13.82 11.77
N ALA A 69 -0.87 -13.25 11.03
CA ALA A 69 -0.83 -13.24 9.58
C ALA A 69 -0.71 -11.80 9.06
N PHE A 70 0.25 -11.57 8.16
CA PHE A 70 0.54 -10.29 7.54
C PHE A 70 0.15 -10.33 6.06
N PHE A 71 -0.79 -9.49 5.66
CA PHE A 71 -1.26 -9.42 4.29
C PHE A 71 -0.86 -8.13 3.62
N ASP A 72 -0.15 -8.21 2.50
CA ASP A 72 -0.09 -7.08 1.58
C ASP A 72 -1.47 -6.75 1.04
N LEU A 73 -1.72 -5.50 0.70
CA LEU A 73 -3.03 -5.02 0.25
C LEU A 73 -3.20 -5.09 -1.25
N ASP A 74 -2.32 -4.38 -1.99
CA ASP A 74 -2.48 -4.09 -3.42
C ASP A 74 -2.26 -5.36 -4.26
N ASN A 75 -3.26 -5.79 -5.04
CA ASN A 75 -3.31 -7.05 -5.81
C ASN A 75 -3.21 -8.35 -4.97
N THR A 76 -3.00 -8.26 -3.67
CA THR A 76 -2.99 -9.38 -2.72
C THR A 76 -4.36 -9.55 -2.07
N VAL A 77 -4.82 -8.59 -1.27
CA VAL A 77 -6.16 -8.57 -0.66
C VAL A 77 -7.16 -7.90 -1.59
N MET A 78 -6.78 -6.82 -2.25
CA MET A 78 -7.61 -6.00 -3.11
C MET A 78 -7.13 -6.04 -4.57
N GLN A 79 -8.06 -5.89 -5.52
CA GLN A 79 -7.75 -5.77 -6.94
C GLN A 79 -7.33 -4.34 -7.29
N GLY A 80 -6.10 -4.19 -7.78
CA GLY A 80 -5.50 -2.89 -8.08
C GLY A 80 -4.87 -2.25 -6.86
N ALA A 81 -4.53 -0.97 -6.95
CA ALA A 81 -3.86 -0.24 -5.89
C ALA A 81 -4.84 0.67 -5.13
N ALA A 82 -4.82 0.56 -3.78
CA ALA A 82 -5.67 1.35 -2.89
C ALA A 82 -5.51 2.85 -3.12
N ILE A 83 -4.27 3.31 -3.30
CA ILE A 83 -3.97 4.72 -3.56
C ILE A 83 -4.64 5.24 -4.86
N PHE A 84 -4.80 4.39 -5.87
CA PHE A 84 -5.48 4.76 -7.11
C PHE A 84 -6.98 4.97 -6.88
N HIS A 85 -7.61 4.08 -6.13
CA HIS A 85 -9.04 4.18 -5.78
C HIS A 85 -9.31 5.38 -4.88
N LEU A 86 -8.44 5.61 -3.89
CA LEU A 86 -8.47 6.80 -3.03
C LEU A 86 -8.36 8.08 -3.87
N GLY A 87 -7.35 8.19 -4.73
CA GLY A 87 -7.15 9.35 -5.60
C GLY A 87 -8.34 9.61 -6.53
N ARG A 88 -8.95 8.55 -7.09
CA ARG A 88 -10.16 8.66 -7.93
C ARG A 88 -11.35 9.20 -7.14
N GLY A 89 -11.55 8.71 -5.90
CA GLY A 89 -12.63 9.16 -5.03
C GLY A 89 -12.48 10.61 -4.61
N LEU A 90 -11.28 11.02 -4.21
CA LEU A 90 -10.93 12.39 -3.88
C LEU A 90 -11.12 13.34 -5.08
N TYR A 91 -10.74 12.88 -6.28
CA TYR A 91 -10.95 13.66 -7.52
C TYR A 91 -12.42 13.92 -7.80
N LYS A 92 -13.28 12.89 -7.70
CA LYS A 92 -14.73 13.05 -7.92
C LYS A 92 -15.38 14.00 -6.91
N ARG A 93 -14.88 14.01 -5.67
CA ARG A 93 -15.33 14.92 -4.61
C ARG A 93 -14.77 16.33 -4.74
N LYS A 94 -14.03 16.63 -5.84
CA LYS A 94 -13.38 17.91 -6.10
C LYS A 94 -12.43 18.37 -4.98
N PHE A 95 -11.89 17.41 -4.23
CA PHE A 95 -10.91 17.66 -3.18
C PHE A 95 -9.67 18.36 -3.72
N PHE A 96 -9.30 18.06 -4.99
CA PHE A 96 -8.18 18.70 -5.67
C PHE A 96 -8.63 19.90 -6.49
N ARG A 97 -7.92 21.02 -6.37
CA ARG A 97 -8.10 22.14 -7.29
C ARG A 97 -7.57 21.77 -8.67
N LYS A 98 -8.24 22.22 -9.74
CA LYS A 98 -7.84 21.93 -11.14
C LYS A 98 -6.37 22.29 -11.41
N ARG A 99 -5.84 23.32 -10.76
CA ARG A 99 -4.42 23.74 -10.86
C ARG A 99 -3.46 22.70 -10.27
N GLU A 100 -3.81 22.06 -9.18
CA GLU A 100 -2.98 21.02 -8.52
C GLU A 100 -2.91 19.77 -9.37
N LEU A 101 -4.05 19.36 -9.95
CA LEU A 101 -4.12 18.27 -10.92
C LEU A 101 -3.33 18.56 -12.20
N ALA A 102 -3.43 19.76 -12.75
CA ALA A 102 -2.68 20.16 -13.93
C ALA A 102 -1.17 20.16 -13.64
N ARG A 103 -0.74 20.63 -12.45
CA ARG A 103 0.65 20.57 -12.01
C ARG A 103 1.16 19.14 -11.85
N PHE A 104 0.35 18.27 -11.24
CA PHE A 104 0.69 16.85 -11.07
C PHE A 104 0.77 16.12 -12.41
N ALA A 105 -0.21 16.33 -13.31
CA ALA A 105 -0.22 15.75 -14.64
C ALA A 105 0.98 16.23 -15.49
N TRP A 106 1.33 17.50 -15.40
CA TRP A 106 2.50 18.07 -16.06
C TRP A 106 3.80 17.44 -15.54
N GLN A 107 3.96 17.30 -14.23
CA GLN A 107 5.11 16.64 -13.63
C GLN A 107 5.21 15.18 -14.11
N GLN A 108 4.11 14.41 -14.10
CA GLN A 108 4.09 13.03 -14.58
C GLN A 108 4.44 12.92 -16.08
N ALA A 109 3.92 13.82 -16.91
CA ALA A 109 4.25 13.88 -18.34
C ALA A 109 5.72 14.21 -18.57
N TYR A 110 6.26 15.18 -17.85
CA TYR A 110 7.67 15.56 -17.92
C TYR A 110 8.59 14.39 -17.53
N PHE A 111 8.29 13.65 -16.46
CA PHE A 111 9.06 12.48 -16.02
C PHE A 111 9.04 11.35 -17.05
N ARG A 112 7.91 11.10 -17.70
CA ARG A 112 7.81 10.07 -18.76
C ARG A 112 8.61 10.44 -20.01
N LEU A 113 8.67 11.71 -20.34
CA LEU A 113 9.37 12.21 -21.53
C LEU A 113 10.87 12.40 -21.28
N ALA A 114 11.27 12.78 -20.09
CA ALA A 114 12.66 13.06 -19.75
C ALA A 114 13.52 11.81 -19.47
N GLY A 115 12.92 10.61 -19.40
CA GLY A 115 13.66 9.35 -19.24
C GLY A 115 14.56 9.29 -17.99
N ALA A 116 14.26 10.09 -16.96
CA ALA A 116 15.18 10.32 -15.87
C ALA A 116 15.08 9.23 -14.79
N GLU A 117 15.95 8.25 -14.83
CA GLU A 117 16.18 7.24 -13.79
C GLU A 117 16.93 7.83 -12.56
N HIS A 118 16.58 8.99 -12.07
CA HIS A 118 17.25 9.57 -10.91
C HIS A 118 16.38 9.47 -9.65
N ALA A 119 16.90 8.86 -8.59
CA ALA A 119 16.24 8.69 -7.29
C ALA A 119 15.72 10.00 -6.67
N GLY A 120 16.28 11.16 -7.02
CA GLY A 120 15.82 12.48 -6.60
C GLY A 120 14.42 12.82 -7.11
N HIS A 121 14.07 12.42 -8.32
CA HIS A 121 12.79 12.76 -8.95
C HIS A 121 11.59 12.00 -8.35
N MET A 122 11.81 10.79 -7.81
CA MET A 122 10.77 10.08 -7.05
C MET A 122 10.43 10.79 -5.74
N GLN A 123 11.40 11.45 -5.14
CA GLN A 123 11.21 12.23 -3.92
C GLN A 123 10.36 13.48 -4.19
N ASP A 124 10.63 14.19 -5.29
CA ASP A 124 9.87 15.39 -5.70
C ASP A 124 8.40 15.04 -6.04
N ALA A 125 8.14 13.90 -6.68
CA ALA A 125 6.78 13.44 -6.97
C ALA A 125 6.01 13.09 -5.69
N ARG A 126 6.68 12.50 -4.70
CA ARG A 126 6.13 12.19 -3.38
C ARG A 126 5.83 13.45 -2.57
N GLU A 127 6.74 14.41 -2.53
CA GLU A 127 6.55 15.70 -1.87
C GLU A 127 5.39 16.49 -2.50
N SER A 128 5.23 16.39 -3.82
CA SER A 128 4.09 16.99 -4.52
C SER A 128 2.76 16.32 -4.15
N ALA A 129 2.70 14.99 -4.04
CA ALA A 129 1.50 14.27 -3.62
C ALA A 129 1.12 14.62 -2.17
N LEU A 130 2.11 14.71 -1.27
CA LEU A 130 1.89 15.08 0.13
C LEU A 130 1.53 16.55 0.32
N SER A 131 1.96 17.44 -0.59
CA SER A 131 1.58 18.85 -0.56
C SER A 131 0.07 19.05 -0.73
N ILE A 132 -0.63 18.08 -1.32
CA ILE A 132 -2.07 18.10 -1.55
C ILE A 132 -2.84 17.97 -0.24
N VAL A 133 -2.38 17.11 0.67
CA VAL A 133 -3.04 16.88 1.97
C VAL A 133 -2.62 17.88 3.05
N ARG A 134 -1.59 18.70 2.78
CA ARG A 134 -1.10 19.71 3.72
C ARG A 134 -2.20 20.68 4.13
N GLY A 135 -2.37 20.87 5.45
CA GLY A 135 -3.36 21.81 6.02
C GLY A 135 -4.76 21.22 6.15
N HIS A 136 -5.00 19.99 5.66
CA HIS A 136 -6.26 19.28 5.91
C HIS A 136 -6.22 18.54 7.24
N ARG A 137 -7.38 18.38 7.86
CA ARG A 137 -7.51 17.63 9.11
C ARG A 137 -7.50 16.11 8.82
N VAL A 138 -6.90 15.37 9.75
CA VAL A 138 -6.81 13.88 9.66
C VAL A 138 -8.22 13.28 9.71
N ASP A 139 -9.07 13.75 10.63
CA ASP A 139 -10.45 13.27 10.79
C ASP A 139 -11.32 13.52 9.55
N GLU A 140 -11.20 14.68 8.91
CA GLU A 140 -11.90 15.00 7.66
C GLU A 140 -11.51 14.03 6.52
N LEU A 141 -10.20 13.81 6.33
CA LEU A 141 -9.73 12.90 5.29
C LEU A 141 -10.06 11.43 5.59
N THR A 142 -10.11 11.05 6.85
CA THR A 142 -10.53 9.70 7.27
C THR A 142 -12.00 9.49 6.93
N ALA A 143 -12.89 10.44 7.28
CA ALA A 143 -14.32 10.34 6.94
C ALA A 143 -14.55 10.23 5.41
N ILE A 144 -13.86 11.05 4.62
CA ILE A 144 -13.89 10.94 3.15
C ILE A 144 -13.35 9.59 2.68
N GLY A 145 -12.32 9.07 3.33
CA GLY A 145 -11.72 7.77 3.03
C GLY A 145 -12.69 6.60 3.24
N GLU A 146 -13.51 6.64 4.29
CA GLU A 146 -14.57 5.66 4.55
C GLU A 146 -15.60 5.61 3.42
N GLU A 147 -16.11 6.77 3.00
CA GLU A 147 -17.04 6.87 1.87
C GLU A 147 -16.41 6.34 0.57
N ILE A 148 -15.12 6.66 0.34
CA ILE A 148 -14.39 6.18 -0.84
C ILE A 148 -14.23 4.66 -0.80
N TYR A 149 -13.98 4.08 0.36
CA TYR A 149 -13.92 2.63 0.50
C TYR A 149 -15.23 1.99 0.08
N ASP A 150 -16.35 2.45 0.63
CA ASP A 150 -17.67 1.89 0.34
C ASP A 150 -18.03 2.04 -1.15
N GLU A 151 -17.67 3.16 -1.79
CA GLU A 151 -18.01 3.43 -3.20
C GLU A 151 -17.06 2.76 -4.22
N TYR A 152 -15.75 2.60 -3.90
CA TYR A 152 -14.76 2.20 -4.90
C TYR A 152 -13.93 0.97 -4.55
N MET A 153 -13.86 0.55 -3.26
CA MET A 153 -12.92 -0.47 -2.81
C MET A 153 -13.63 -1.75 -2.35
N ALA A 154 -14.80 -1.68 -1.73
CA ALA A 154 -15.50 -2.82 -1.13
C ALA A 154 -15.65 -4.00 -2.11
N ASP A 155 -16.08 -3.75 -3.34
CA ASP A 155 -16.26 -4.77 -4.39
C ASP A 155 -14.95 -5.26 -5.02
N ARG A 156 -13.82 -4.73 -4.58
CA ARG A 156 -12.49 -5.07 -5.13
C ARG A 156 -11.73 -6.09 -4.31
N ILE A 157 -12.24 -6.47 -3.17
CA ILE A 157 -11.61 -7.49 -2.31
C ILE A 157 -11.63 -8.86 -2.98
N TRP A 158 -10.49 -9.54 -2.99
CA TRP A 158 -10.40 -10.91 -3.48
C TRP A 158 -11.08 -11.87 -2.52
N PRO A 159 -12.15 -12.62 -2.92
CA PRO A 159 -12.82 -13.56 -2.03
C PRO A 159 -11.89 -14.63 -1.44
N GLY A 160 -10.93 -15.12 -2.25
CA GLY A 160 -9.98 -16.13 -1.81
C GLY A 160 -9.01 -15.64 -0.73
N THR A 161 -8.54 -14.40 -0.84
CA THR A 161 -7.64 -13.82 0.19
C THR A 161 -8.42 -13.43 1.43
N ARG A 162 -9.66 -12.93 1.28
CA ARG A 162 -10.56 -12.70 2.41
C ARG A 162 -10.82 -13.98 3.21
N ALA A 163 -11.06 -15.11 2.51
CA ALA A 163 -11.24 -16.41 3.17
C ALA A 163 -9.98 -16.88 3.91
N LEU A 164 -8.78 -16.61 3.36
CA LEU A 164 -7.52 -16.89 4.07
C LEU A 164 -7.37 -16.04 5.33
N ALA A 165 -7.67 -14.75 5.26
CA ALA A 165 -7.63 -13.87 6.43
C ALA A 165 -8.63 -14.32 7.50
N GLN A 166 -9.85 -14.68 7.10
CA GLN A 166 -10.87 -15.21 8.01
C GLN A 166 -10.41 -16.51 8.67
N ALA A 167 -9.77 -17.43 7.94
CA ALA A 167 -9.26 -18.68 8.51
C ALA A 167 -8.20 -18.45 9.61
N HIS A 168 -7.39 -17.38 9.49
CA HIS A 168 -6.46 -16.98 10.56
C HIS A 168 -7.20 -16.42 11.78
N LEU A 169 -8.21 -15.55 11.55
CA LEU A 169 -9.05 -15.02 12.63
C LEU A 169 -9.80 -16.15 13.36
N ASP A 170 -10.39 -17.10 12.62
CA ASP A 170 -11.11 -18.25 13.18
C ASP A 170 -10.17 -19.17 14.00
N ALA A 171 -8.87 -19.19 13.66
CA ALA A 171 -7.83 -19.85 14.42
C ALA A 171 -7.33 -19.04 15.63
N GLY A 172 -7.96 -17.90 15.96
CA GLY A 172 -7.57 -17.01 17.05
C GLY A 172 -6.27 -16.24 16.84
N GLN A 173 -5.80 -16.15 15.58
CA GLN A 173 -4.58 -15.41 15.24
C GLN A 173 -4.90 -13.97 14.86
N ARG A 174 -4.00 -13.06 15.20
CA ARG A 174 -4.09 -11.66 14.78
C ARG A 174 -3.78 -11.54 13.30
N VAL A 175 -4.57 -10.71 12.58
CA VAL A 175 -4.41 -10.48 11.13
C VAL A 175 -4.19 -9.01 10.85
N TRP A 176 -3.09 -8.70 10.19
CA TRP A 176 -2.65 -7.34 9.92
C TRP A 176 -2.49 -7.09 8.41
N LEU A 177 -2.99 -5.94 7.92
CA LEU A 177 -2.61 -5.43 6.61
C LEU A 177 -1.22 -4.78 6.69
N VAL A 178 -0.43 -4.89 5.60
CA VAL A 178 0.89 -4.25 5.48
C VAL A 178 1.02 -3.63 4.10
N THR A 179 0.90 -2.31 3.99
CA THR A 179 0.77 -1.63 2.69
C THR A 179 1.52 -0.31 2.59
N ALA A 180 1.88 0.07 1.37
CA ALA A 180 2.41 1.41 1.09
C ALA A 180 1.34 2.52 1.08
N ALA A 181 0.05 2.16 1.10
CA ALA A 181 -1.05 3.12 1.21
C ALA A 181 -0.98 3.91 2.54
N PRO A 182 -1.62 5.08 2.63
CA PRO A 182 -1.74 5.81 3.90
C PRO A 182 -2.34 4.92 5.00
N VAL A 183 -1.81 5.06 6.22
CA VAL A 183 -2.22 4.23 7.36
C VAL A 183 -3.72 4.38 7.66
N GLU A 184 -4.28 5.57 7.48
CA GLU A 184 -5.70 5.84 7.67
C GLU A 184 -6.55 5.01 6.69
N THR A 185 -6.18 4.98 5.40
CA THR A 185 -6.86 4.17 4.39
C THR A 185 -6.73 2.68 4.69
N ALA A 186 -5.53 2.24 5.10
CA ALA A 186 -5.28 0.84 5.45
C ALA A 186 -6.09 0.41 6.67
N THR A 187 -6.22 1.28 7.69
CA THR A 187 -7.03 1.05 8.90
C THR A 187 -8.52 0.92 8.55
N ILE A 188 -9.05 1.81 7.70
CA ILE A 188 -10.44 1.70 7.21
C ILE A 188 -10.69 0.34 6.56
N ILE A 189 -9.78 -0.09 5.66
CA ILE A 189 -9.90 -1.39 4.98
C ILE A 189 -9.83 -2.55 5.98
N ALA A 190 -8.89 -2.50 6.93
CA ALA A 190 -8.75 -3.52 7.96
C ALA A 190 -10.01 -3.65 8.83
N SER A 191 -10.53 -2.53 9.30
CA SER A 191 -11.77 -2.48 10.09
C SER A 191 -12.97 -3.06 9.32
N ARG A 192 -13.18 -2.64 8.07
CA ARG A 192 -14.26 -3.16 7.21
C ARG A 192 -14.14 -4.66 6.91
N LEU A 193 -12.95 -5.23 7.00
CA LEU A 193 -12.70 -6.67 6.84
C LEU A 193 -12.69 -7.44 8.16
N GLY A 194 -12.84 -6.76 9.30
CA GLY A 194 -12.78 -7.37 10.64
C GLY A 194 -11.38 -7.87 11.02
N LEU A 195 -10.32 -7.24 10.45
CA LEU A 195 -8.94 -7.59 10.76
C LEU A 195 -8.47 -6.88 12.04
N THR A 196 -7.38 -7.36 12.63
CA THR A 196 -6.80 -6.79 13.86
C THR A 196 -6.33 -5.35 13.66
N GLY A 197 -5.82 -5.00 12.47
CA GLY A 197 -5.38 -3.65 12.16
C GLY A 197 -4.50 -3.57 10.92
N ALA A 198 -3.83 -2.45 10.73
CA ALA A 198 -3.03 -2.19 9.53
C ALA A 198 -1.73 -1.44 9.81
N LEU A 199 -0.68 -1.85 9.10
CA LEU A 199 0.59 -1.16 8.94
C LEU A 199 0.55 -0.41 7.60
N GLY A 200 0.65 0.90 7.63
CA GLY A 200 0.59 1.78 6.44
C GLY A 200 1.64 2.88 6.48
N THR A 201 1.71 3.66 5.43
CA THR A 201 2.56 4.85 5.38
C THR A 201 2.00 5.94 6.29
N VAL A 202 2.80 6.43 7.23
CA VAL A 202 2.39 7.45 8.19
C VAL A 202 2.73 8.84 7.66
N ALA A 203 1.70 9.66 7.44
CA ALA A 203 1.87 11.08 7.19
C ALA A 203 2.03 11.83 8.53
N GLU A 204 2.94 12.82 8.55
CA GLU A 204 3.14 13.64 9.73
C GLU A 204 1.95 14.59 9.93
N SER A 205 1.43 14.62 11.14
CA SER A 205 0.40 15.58 11.56
C SER A 205 0.78 16.26 12.87
N VAL A 206 0.34 17.51 13.05
CA VAL A 206 0.47 18.29 14.28
C VAL A 206 -0.92 18.81 14.62
N ASP A 207 -1.36 18.58 15.84
CA ASP A 207 -2.70 18.97 16.32
C ASP A 207 -3.83 18.48 15.39
N GLY A 208 -3.67 17.27 14.81
CA GLY A 208 -4.64 16.66 13.91
C GLY A 208 -4.69 17.27 12.51
N VAL A 209 -3.67 18.05 12.11
CA VAL A 209 -3.54 18.67 10.78
C VAL A 209 -2.29 18.15 10.07
N TYR A 210 -2.42 17.68 8.84
CA TYR A 210 -1.30 17.20 8.06
C TYR A 210 -0.28 18.28 7.73
N THR A 211 1.00 18.01 7.96
CA THR A 211 2.10 18.92 7.64
C THR A 211 2.53 18.86 6.19
N GLY A 212 2.11 17.82 5.45
CA GLY A 212 2.55 17.51 4.10
C GLY A 212 3.91 16.82 4.07
N ARG A 213 4.32 16.17 5.16
CA ARG A 213 5.54 15.35 5.25
C ARG A 213 5.18 13.93 5.68
N LEU A 214 6.13 12.99 5.50
CA LEU A 214 6.04 11.63 6.05
C LEU A 214 6.87 11.51 7.31
N VAL A 215 6.45 10.60 8.19
CA VAL A 215 7.30 10.10 9.26
C VAL A 215 8.19 9.00 8.69
N GLY A 216 9.40 9.37 8.29
CA GLY A 216 10.35 8.46 7.65
C GLY A 216 10.19 8.43 6.12
N GLU A 217 9.86 7.27 5.58
CA GLU A 217 9.64 7.02 4.15
C GLU A 217 8.35 6.22 3.92
N PRO A 218 7.86 6.09 2.67
CA PRO A 218 6.73 5.20 2.39
C PRO A 218 6.99 3.78 2.83
N LEU A 219 5.94 3.11 3.34
CA LEU A 219 6.03 1.73 3.83
C LEU A 219 6.12 0.75 2.65
N HIS A 220 7.26 0.68 2.01
CA HIS A 220 7.50 -0.13 0.81
C HIS A 220 8.78 -0.96 0.93
N GLY A 221 8.77 -2.18 0.38
CA GLY A 221 9.94 -3.06 0.37
C GLY A 221 10.51 -3.31 1.78
N PRO A 222 11.80 -2.95 2.04
CA PRO A 222 12.42 -3.17 3.34
C PRO A 222 11.70 -2.51 4.51
N ALA A 223 11.06 -1.36 4.30
CA ALA A 223 10.32 -0.67 5.36
C ALA A 223 9.13 -1.49 5.87
N LYS A 224 8.46 -2.29 5.02
CA LYS A 224 7.43 -3.24 5.46
C LYS A 224 8.00 -4.29 6.43
N ALA A 225 9.16 -4.85 6.12
CA ALA A 225 9.82 -5.81 7.00
C ALA A 225 10.20 -5.19 8.36
N GLU A 226 10.68 -3.95 8.36
CA GLU A 226 10.98 -3.22 9.60
C GLU A 226 9.72 -2.94 10.43
N ALA A 227 8.60 -2.60 9.79
CA ALA A 227 7.33 -2.38 10.47
C ALA A 227 6.81 -3.67 11.13
N VAL A 228 6.89 -4.79 10.42
CA VAL A 228 6.48 -6.10 10.96
C VAL A 228 7.40 -6.53 12.11
N ARG A 229 8.73 -6.30 12.02
CA ARG A 229 9.64 -6.55 13.16
C ARG A 229 9.28 -5.70 14.38
N ALA A 230 9.03 -4.40 14.17
CA ALA A 230 8.68 -3.49 15.25
C ALA A 230 7.36 -3.89 15.92
N LEU A 231 6.34 -4.23 15.11
CA LEU A 231 5.07 -4.73 15.63
C LEU A 231 5.24 -6.05 16.36
N ALA A 232 5.96 -7.02 15.80
CA ALA A 232 6.18 -8.32 16.39
C ALA A 232 6.87 -8.21 17.76
N ALA A 233 7.89 -7.35 17.86
CA ALA A 233 8.57 -7.08 19.13
C ALA A 233 7.64 -6.45 20.17
N ALA A 234 6.77 -5.52 19.76
CA ALA A 234 5.84 -4.83 20.63
C ALA A 234 4.67 -5.72 21.10
N GLU A 235 4.24 -6.64 20.24
CA GLU A 235 3.09 -7.53 20.47
C GLU A 235 3.50 -8.94 20.96
N GLY A 236 4.80 -9.20 21.16
CA GLY A 236 5.32 -10.50 21.60
C GLY A 236 5.10 -11.63 20.60
N LEU A 237 5.08 -11.31 19.27
CA LEU A 237 4.92 -12.31 18.22
C LEU A 237 6.21 -13.07 17.95
N ASP A 238 6.06 -14.35 17.62
CA ASP A 238 7.12 -15.21 17.12
C ASP A 238 7.07 -15.28 15.60
N LEU A 239 7.99 -14.59 14.93
CA LEU A 239 7.98 -14.47 13.47
C LEU A 239 8.11 -15.81 12.75
N GLU A 240 8.76 -16.82 13.32
CA GLU A 240 8.84 -18.17 12.76
C GLU A 240 7.48 -18.87 12.73
N ARG A 241 6.54 -18.44 13.56
CA ARG A 241 5.16 -18.94 13.61
C ARG A 241 4.18 -18.09 12.81
N CYS A 242 4.63 -16.94 12.32
CA CYS A 242 3.82 -16.01 11.55
C CYS A 242 3.76 -16.38 10.06
N ALA A 243 2.66 -15.96 9.41
CA ALA A 243 2.48 -16.07 7.98
C ALA A 243 2.54 -14.68 7.31
N ALA A 244 3.03 -14.61 6.07
CA ALA A 244 2.94 -13.39 5.26
C ALA A 244 2.50 -13.70 3.83
N TYR A 245 1.71 -12.81 3.25
CA TYR A 245 1.06 -12.95 1.95
C TYR A 245 1.33 -11.72 1.10
N SER A 246 1.91 -11.87 -0.11
CA SER A 246 2.14 -10.77 -1.05
C SER A 246 2.16 -11.23 -2.50
N ASP A 247 1.92 -10.29 -3.43
CA ASP A 247 1.99 -10.48 -4.88
C ASP A 247 3.29 -9.97 -5.51
N SER A 248 4.08 -9.18 -4.78
CA SER A 248 5.20 -8.39 -5.31
C SER A 248 6.57 -8.87 -4.85
N ALA A 249 7.53 -8.89 -5.77
CA ALA A 249 8.94 -9.12 -5.44
C ALA A 249 9.54 -8.06 -4.50
N ASN A 250 8.95 -6.87 -4.41
CA ASN A 250 9.38 -5.84 -3.47
C ASN A 250 9.19 -6.27 -2.01
N ASP A 251 8.28 -7.22 -1.76
CA ASP A 251 7.97 -7.74 -0.43
C ASP A 251 8.76 -9.02 -0.08
N ILE A 252 9.75 -9.41 -0.89
CA ILE A 252 10.68 -10.50 -0.52
C ILE A 252 11.31 -10.29 0.86
N PRO A 253 11.73 -9.06 1.26
CA PRO A 253 12.23 -8.84 2.63
C PRO A 253 11.21 -9.17 3.72
N LEU A 254 9.94 -8.85 3.52
CA LEU A 254 8.83 -9.18 4.43
C LEU A 254 8.57 -10.70 4.44
N LEU A 255 8.43 -11.32 3.25
CA LEU A 255 8.17 -12.74 3.12
C LEU A 255 9.29 -13.60 3.69
N SER A 256 10.55 -13.15 3.58
CA SER A 256 11.72 -13.83 4.15
C SER A 256 11.85 -13.68 5.68
N LEU A 257 11.05 -12.82 6.29
CA LEU A 257 11.07 -12.54 7.72
C LEU A 257 10.29 -13.57 8.53
N VAL A 258 9.32 -14.22 7.91
CA VAL A 258 8.36 -15.11 8.59
C VAL A 258 8.59 -16.58 8.25
N GLY A 259 8.16 -17.48 9.14
CA GLY A 259 8.28 -18.91 8.93
C GLY A 259 7.33 -19.47 7.86
N HIS A 260 6.23 -18.75 7.55
CA HIS A 260 5.23 -19.21 6.57
C HIS A 260 4.97 -18.18 5.46
N PRO A 261 5.89 -18.03 4.47
CA PRO A 261 5.71 -17.12 3.35
C PRO A 261 4.80 -17.70 2.26
N TYR A 262 3.87 -16.86 1.76
CA TYR A 262 2.95 -17.20 0.68
C TYR A 262 2.98 -16.16 -0.43
N ALA A 263 3.23 -16.59 -1.67
CA ALA A 263 3.14 -15.73 -2.85
C ALA A 263 1.72 -15.83 -3.44
N ILE A 264 0.94 -14.76 -3.32
CA ILE A 264 -0.44 -14.64 -3.80
C ILE A 264 -0.44 -13.80 -5.08
N ASN A 265 -1.04 -14.31 -6.16
CA ASN A 265 -1.06 -13.62 -7.46
C ASN A 265 0.33 -13.10 -7.91
N PRO A 266 1.43 -13.82 -7.70
CA PRO A 266 2.78 -13.28 -7.76
C PRO A 266 3.14 -12.71 -9.13
N ASP A 267 3.91 -11.62 -9.11
CA ASP A 267 4.62 -11.14 -10.29
C ASP A 267 5.68 -12.15 -10.75
N SER A 268 6.30 -11.91 -11.91
CA SER A 268 7.25 -12.85 -12.50
C SER A 268 8.49 -13.09 -11.63
N LYS A 269 8.99 -12.02 -10.97
CA LYS A 269 10.19 -12.08 -10.12
C LYS A 269 9.89 -12.79 -8.80
N LEU A 270 8.78 -12.45 -8.12
CA LEU A 270 8.36 -13.15 -6.91
C LEU A 270 8.05 -14.62 -7.19
N ARG A 271 7.42 -14.91 -8.34
CA ARG A 271 7.12 -16.30 -8.75
C ARG A 271 8.40 -17.14 -8.94
N ALA A 272 9.44 -16.55 -9.55
CA ALA A 272 10.73 -17.20 -9.70
C ALA A 272 11.42 -17.43 -8.35
N HIS A 273 11.45 -16.40 -7.49
CA HIS A 273 12.03 -16.47 -6.15
C HIS A 273 11.30 -17.50 -5.28
N ALA A 274 9.97 -17.47 -5.24
CA ALA A 274 9.15 -18.42 -4.47
C ALA A 274 9.35 -19.87 -4.93
N ARG A 275 9.64 -20.11 -6.23
CA ARG A 275 10.02 -21.45 -6.71
C ARG A 275 11.38 -21.88 -6.17
N ALA A 276 12.36 -21.00 -6.23
CA ALA A 276 13.72 -21.28 -5.76
C ALA A 276 13.77 -21.57 -4.26
N MET A 277 12.95 -20.84 -3.48
CA MET A 277 12.87 -20.96 -2.01
C MET A 277 11.86 -22.00 -1.51
N GLY A 278 11.12 -22.67 -2.39
CA GLY A 278 10.08 -23.62 -2.00
C GLY A 278 8.84 -22.99 -1.36
N TRP A 279 8.63 -21.68 -1.52
CA TRP A 279 7.49 -20.98 -0.92
C TRP A 279 6.17 -21.41 -1.55
N ARG A 280 5.09 -21.42 -0.76
CA ARG A 280 3.75 -21.74 -1.22
C ARG A 280 3.21 -20.63 -2.12
N ARG A 281 2.46 -21.00 -3.18
CA ARG A 281 1.96 -20.08 -4.20
C ARG A 281 0.48 -20.31 -4.47
N ARG A 282 -0.29 -19.23 -4.59
CA ARG A 282 -1.69 -19.23 -5.03
C ARG A 282 -1.91 -18.13 -6.07
N ASP A 283 -2.68 -18.42 -7.12
CA ASP A 283 -3.03 -17.41 -8.14
C ASP A 283 -4.55 -17.42 -8.34
N TYR A 284 -5.22 -16.41 -7.79
CA TYR A 284 -6.67 -16.24 -7.90
C TYR A 284 -7.09 -15.57 -9.22
N ARG A 285 -6.14 -15.03 -10.01
CA ARG A 285 -6.41 -14.38 -11.31
C ARG A 285 -6.75 -15.39 -12.39
N THR A 286 -6.22 -16.61 -12.32
CA THR A 286 -6.37 -17.66 -13.33
C THR A 286 -7.80 -18.20 -13.40
N GLY A 287 -8.48 -18.35 -12.27
CA GLY A 287 -9.88 -18.79 -12.22
C GLY A 287 -10.83 -17.83 -12.96
N ARG A 288 -10.59 -16.52 -12.86
CA ARG A 288 -11.37 -15.49 -13.57
C ARG A 288 -11.13 -15.48 -15.09
N LYS A 289 -9.91 -15.77 -15.54
CA LYS A 289 -9.62 -15.89 -16.98
C LYS A 289 -10.31 -17.12 -17.56
N ALA A 290 -10.29 -18.25 -16.87
CA ALA A 290 -10.96 -19.47 -17.30
C ALA A 290 -12.48 -19.27 -17.43
N VAL A 291 -13.11 -18.61 -16.46
CA VAL A 291 -14.54 -18.28 -16.52
C VAL A 291 -14.87 -17.27 -17.63
N ARG A 292 -14.02 -16.23 -17.83
CA ARG A 292 -14.25 -15.24 -18.89
C ARG A 292 -14.02 -15.78 -20.31
N VAL A 293 -13.11 -16.72 -20.49
CA VAL A 293 -12.80 -17.31 -21.80
C VAL A 293 -13.61 -18.57 -22.06
N GLY A 294 -13.87 -19.37 -21.03
CA GLY A 294 -14.58 -20.65 -21.14
C GLY A 294 -16.07 -20.49 -21.41
N VAL A 295 -16.77 -19.51 -20.78
CA VAL A 295 -18.22 -19.32 -20.97
C VAL A 295 -18.55 -18.83 -22.38
N PRO A 296 -17.85 -17.83 -22.99
CA PRO A 296 -18.11 -17.46 -24.37
C PRO A 296 -17.72 -18.54 -25.37
N ALA A 297 -16.64 -19.29 -25.12
CA ALA A 297 -16.20 -20.36 -26.00
C ALA A 297 -17.16 -21.55 -25.98
N ALA A 298 -17.70 -21.92 -24.80
CA ALA A 298 -18.71 -22.97 -24.68
C ALA A 298 -20.02 -22.56 -25.33
N ALA A 299 -20.45 -21.29 -25.18
CA ALA A 299 -21.65 -20.78 -25.83
C ALA A 299 -21.47 -20.70 -27.35
N GLY A 300 -20.28 -20.32 -27.84
CA GLY A 300 -19.96 -20.29 -29.26
C GLY A 300 -19.93 -21.68 -29.88
N ALA A 301 -19.34 -22.66 -29.21
CA ALA A 301 -19.27 -24.04 -29.69
C ALA A 301 -20.66 -24.69 -29.73
N GLY A 302 -21.53 -24.41 -28.73
CA GLY A 302 -22.92 -24.86 -28.71
C GLY A 302 -23.74 -24.28 -29.85
N ALA A 303 -23.56 -22.99 -30.19
CA ALA A 303 -24.27 -22.33 -31.29
C ALA A 303 -23.85 -22.86 -32.67
N VAL A 304 -22.57 -23.16 -32.88
CA VAL A 304 -22.05 -23.74 -34.11
C VAL A 304 -22.54 -25.17 -34.28
N ALA A 305 -22.51 -26.00 -33.25
CA ALA A 305 -23.03 -27.38 -33.28
C ALA A 305 -24.53 -27.43 -33.51
N GLY A 306 -25.31 -26.57 -32.83
CA GLY A 306 -26.75 -26.42 -33.01
C GLY A 306 -27.15 -25.96 -34.43
N GLY A 307 -26.42 -24.98 -34.96
CA GLY A 307 -26.59 -24.49 -36.33
C GLY A 307 -26.36 -25.54 -37.41
N ALA A 308 -25.26 -26.31 -37.27
CA ALA A 308 -24.92 -27.41 -38.20
C ALA A 308 -25.99 -28.52 -38.18
N ALA A 309 -26.49 -28.90 -36.97
CA ALA A 309 -27.51 -29.91 -36.82
C ALA A 309 -28.85 -29.47 -37.46
N ALA A 310 -29.24 -28.20 -37.26
CA ALA A 310 -30.44 -27.64 -37.86
C ALA A 310 -30.32 -27.56 -39.39
N ALA A 311 -29.19 -27.16 -39.92
CA ALA A 311 -28.95 -27.14 -41.36
C ALA A 311 -29.01 -28.52 -42.01
N LEU A 312 -28.47 -29.55 -41.37
CA LEU A 312 -28.53 -30.93 -41.80
C LEU A 312 -29.97 -31.48 -41.77
N ALA A 313 -30.73 -31.17 -40.75
CA ALA A 313 -32.14 -31.55 -40.61
C ALA A 313 -33.02 -30.92 -41.71
N LEU A 314 -32.80 -29.64 -42.03
CA LEU A 314 -33.49 -28.94 -43.08
C LEU A 314 -33.13 -29.49 -44.49
N HIS A 315 -31.87 -29.86 -44.73
CA HIS A 315 -31.43 -30.43 -46.00
C HIS A 315 -32.04 -31.84 -46.23
N ARG A 316 -32.17 -32.67 -45.17
CA ARG A 316 -32.83 -33.98 -45.23
C ARG A 316 -34.34 -33.89 -45.47
N ARG A 317 -35.01 -32.81 -45.13
CA ARG A 317 -36.47 -32.63 -45.41
C ARG A 317 -36.77 -32.12 -46.82
N ARG A 318 -35.77 -31.69 -47.58
CA ARG A 318 -35.90 -31.21 -48.95
C ARG A 318 -35.52 -32.25 -50.04
N ARG A 319 -35.14 -33.44 -49.60
CA ARG A 319 -35.02 -34.64 -50.48
C ARG A 319 -36.13 -35.63 -50.16
#